data_d1811f39c479fb83ef93987aea746c24
#
_entry.id   d1811f39c479fb83ef93987aea746c24
#
_cell.length_a   1.000
_cell.length_b   1.000
_cell.length_c   1.000
_cell.angle_alpha   90.00
_cell.angle_beta   90.00
_cell.angle_gamma   90.00
#
_symmetry.space_group_name_H-M   'P 1'
#
loop_
_entity.id
_entity.type
_entity.pdbx_description
1 polymer ?
#
loop_
_entity_poly.entity_id
_entity_poly.type
_entity_poly.pdbx_seq_one_letter_code
_entity_poly.pdbx_strand_id
1 'polypeptide(L)'
;VGLMHSDDLFAAPHILSRVAQAMADPDIDGVYGDLDYVAEDDLGRIIRKWRSGEYTPEKLARGWMPPHPSLYLRRAVFDRWGLYDTSFQIAADYDAMLRYLAKGNIRLAYVPEVFVKMRIGGESNRSLARIIQKSREDYRAIHKNGVGGIGTLASKNLSKIRQFF
;
A
#
# COMPACT_ATOMS: atom_id res chain seq x y z
N VAL A 1 5.43 12.94 -2.84
CA VAL A 1 4.62 12.39 -3.95
C VAL A 1 3.69 11.32 -3.38
N GLY A 2 2.42 11.39 -3.68
CA GLY A 2 1.41 10.36 -3.41
C GLY A 2 0.62 10.09 -4.68
N LEU A 3 -0.05 8.95 -4.75
CA LEU A 3 -0.93 8.58 -5.85
C LEU A 3 -2.36 8.46 -5.36
N MET A 4 -3.25 9.19 -6.00
CA MET A 4 -4.69 9.13 -5.78
C MET A 4 -5.34 8.63 -7.07
N HIS A 5 -6.12 7.56 -7.00
CA HIS A 5 -6.88 7.09 -8.16
C HIS A 5 -8.12 7.98 -8.36
N SER A 6 -8.69 7.96 -9.56
CA SER A 6 -9.79 8.85 -9.95
C SER A 6 -11.09 8.63 -9.14
N ASP A 7 -11.24 7.45 -8.57
CA ASP A 7 -12.38 7.02 -7.77
C ASP A 7 -12.12 7.04 -6.25
N ASP A 8 -10.90 7.39 -5.84
CA ASP A 8 -10.52 7.54 -4.43
C ASP A 8 -10.81 8.95 -3.92
N LEU A 9 -11.00 9.07 -2.60
CA LEU A 9 -11.27 10.33 -1.90
C LEU A 9 -10.42 10.43 -0.64
N PHE A 10 -10.00 11.65 -0.30
CA PHE A 10 -9.51 11.91 1.05
C PHE A 10 -10.62 11.68 2.07
N ALA A 11 -10.28 11.01 3.18
CA ALA A 11 -11.24 10.73 4.24
C ALA A 11 -11.69 12.00 4.96
N ALA A 12 -10.84 13.05 5.00
CA ALA A 12 -11.14 14.35 5.58
C ALA A 12 -10.30 15.47 4.94
N PRO A 13 -10.75 16.75 5.01
CA PRO A 13 -10.04 17.86 4.38
C PRO A 13 -8.65 18.13 4.94
N HIS A 14 -8.37 17.74 6.17
CA HIS A 14 -7.09 18.00 6.85
C HIS A 14 -6.00 16.95 6.58
N ILE A 15 -6.28 15.90 5.82
CA ILE A 15 -5.32 14.78 5.60
C ILE A 15 -3.98 15.27 5.04
N LEU A 16 -4.01 16.16 4.03
CA LEU A 16 -2.76 16.69 3.48
C LEU A 16 -1.96 17.50 4.51
N SER A 17 -2.62 18.21 5.42
CA SER A 17 -1.95 18.91 6.52
C SER A 17 -1.31 17.93 7.49
N ARG A 18 -1.96 16.80 7.78
CA ARG A 18 -1.39 15.72 8.59
C ARG A 18 -0.15 15.11 7.94
N VAL A 19 -0.22 14.85 6.63
CA VAL A 19 0.93 14.38 5.85
C VAL A 19 2.09 15.38 5.94
N ALA A 20 1.81 16.67 5.70
CA ALA A 20 2.83 17.73 5.77
C ALA A 20 3.46 17.82 7.16
N GLN A 21 2.66 17.73 8.22
CA GLN A 21 3.13 17.76 9.61
C GLN A 21 4.07 16.57 9.90
N ALA A 22 3.69 15.37 9.52
CA ALA A 22 4.52 14.18 9.73
C ALA A 22 5.81 14.21 8.88
N MET A 23 5.76 14.83 7.69
CA MET A 23 6.92 15.03 6.81
C MET A 23 7.81 16.21 7.22
N ALA A 24 7.47 16.96 8.28
CA ALA A 24 8.32 18.05 8.79
C ALA A 24 9.63 17.52 9.39
N ASP A 25 9.65 16.29 9.90
CA ASP A 25 10.87 15.60 10.31
C ASP A 25 11.70 15.26 9.06
N PRO A 26 12.92 15.84 8.90
CA PRO A 26 13.76 15.60 7.72
C PRO A 26 14.22 14.14 7.60
N ASP A 27 14.23 13.41 8.69
CA ASP A 27 14.67 12.01 8.73
C ASP A 27 13.58 11.03 8.24
N ILE A 28 12.35 11.49 8.04
CA ILE A 28 11.26 10.68 7.53
C ILE A 28 11.23 10.76 6.00
N ASP A 29 11.32 9.61 5.34
CA ASP A 29 11.28 9.47 3.88
C ASP A 29 9.86 9.38 3.33
N GLY A 30 8.91 8.94 4.17
CA GLY A 30 7.52 8.82 3.77
C GLY A 30 6.56 8.72 4.95
N VAL A 31 5.30 8.97 4.65
CA VAL A 31 4.18 8.94 5.62
C VAL A 31 3.05 8.12 5.03
N TYR A 32 2.40 7.32 5.85
CA TYR A 32 1.21 6.58 5.46
C TYR A 32 0.18 6.54 6.59
N GLY A 33 -1.06 6.34 6.20
CA GLY A 33 -2.18 6.17 7.11
C GLY A 33 -2.97 4.90 6.82
N ASP A 34 -4.16 4.84 7.39
CA ASP A 34 -5.13 3.79 7.14
C ASP A 34 -5.96 4.05 5.88
N LEU A 35 -6.71 3.04 5.47
CA LEU A 35 -7.62 3.13 4.33
C LEU A 35 -8.93 2.41 4.66
N ASP A 36 -10.05 3.03 4.29
CA ASP A 36 -11.36 2.38 4.30
C ASP A 36 -11.83 2.10 2.87
N TYR A 37 -12.25 0.87 2.63
CA TYR A 37 -13.00 0.52 1.44
C TYR A 37 -14.47 0.83 1.69
N VAL A 38 -15.06 1.65 0.85
CA VAL A 38 -16.44 2.11 0.98
C VAL A 38 -17.28 1.69 -0.23
N ALA A 39 -18.58 1.65 -0.07
CA ALA A 39 -19.49 1.39 -1.18
C ALA A 39 -19.42 2.51 -2.23
N GLU A 40 -19.67 2.18 -3.49
CA GLU A 40 -19.64 3.13 -4.59
C GLU A 40 -20.71 4.21 -4.43
N ASP A 41 -21.90 3.80 -4.00
CA ASP A 41 -23.11 4.59 -3.84
C ASP A 41 -23.25 5.28 -2.47
N ASP A 42 -22.47 4.84 -1.46
CA ASP A 42 -22.54 5.37 -0.09
C ASP A 42 -21.15 5.39 0.58
N LEU A 43 -20.56 6.56 0.67
CA LEU A 43 -19.25 6.78 1.31
C LEU A 43 -19.24 6.58 2.83
N GLY A 44 -20.41 6.50 3.46
CA GLY A 44 -20.57 6.16 4.88
C GLY A 44 -20.57 4.65 5.12
N ARG A 45 -20.88 3.86 4.11
CA ARG A 45 -20.96 2.41 4.21
C ARG A 45 -19.59 1.77 4.01
N ILE A 46 -18.90 1.49 5.12
CA ILE A 46 -17.59 0.85 5.12
C ILE A 46 -17.78 -0.65 4.87
N ILE A 47 -17.13 -1.16 3.83
CA ILE A 47 -17.16 -2.59 3.45
C ILE A 47 -15.98 -3.33 4.07
N ARG A 48 -14.79 -2.68 4.14
CA ARG A 48 -13.58 -3.28 4.68
C ARG A 48 -12.68 -2.20 5.26
N LYS A 49 -12.10 -2.46 6.42
CA LYS A 49 -11.15 -1.58 7.09
C LYS A 49 -9.72 -2.08 6.89
N TRP A 50 -8.84 -1.23 6.39
CA TRP A 50 -7.42 -1.54 6.34
C TRP A 50 -6.69 -0.70 7.38
N ARG A 51 -6.44 -1.28 8.55
CA ARG A 51 -5.66 -0.68 9.62
C ARG A 51 -4.23 -1.13 9.48
N SER A 52 -3.35 -0.21 9.10
CA SER A 52 -1.97 -0.48 8.68
C SER A 52 -1.08 -0.85 9.85
N GLY A 53 -1.20 -0.11 10.95
CA GLY A 53 -0.27 -0.21 12.07
C GLY A 53 1.16 0.19 11.68
N GLU A 54 2.03 0.27 12.64
CA GLU A 54 3.42 0.64 12.40
C GLU A 54 4.17 -0.40 11.57
N TYR A 55 5.07 0.10 10.72
CA TYR A 55 5.97 -0.73 9.94
C TYR A 55 7.08 -1.32 10.81
N THR A 56 7.37 -2.60 10.58
CA THR A 56 8.61 -3.24 11.06
C THR A 56 9.15 -4.19 9.98
N PRO A 57 10.47 -4.44 9.91
CA PRO A 57 11.04 -5.37 8.93
C PRO A 57 10.43 -6.78 8.97
N GLU A 58 10.06 -7.27 10.17
CA GLU A 58 9.45 -8.57 10.36
C GLU A 58 8.05 -8.65 9.72
N LYS A 59 7.31 -7.54 9.75
CA LYS A 59 6.00 -7.45 9.07
C LYS A 59 6.17 -7.52 7.56
N LEU A 60 7.22 -6.89 7.02
CA LEU A 60 7.52 -6.94 5.58
C LEU A 60 7.77 -8.39 5.11
N ALA A 61 8.57 -9.15 5.86
CA ALA A 61 8.83 -10.56 5.58
C ALA A 61 7.55 -11.44 5.64
N ARG A 62 6.51 -10.98 6.34
CA ARG A 62 5.18 -11.59 6.37
C ARG A 62 4.23 -11.06 5.30
N GLY A 63 4.72 -10.26 4.35
CA GLY A 63 3.93 -9.73 3.23
C GLY A 63 3.09 -8.50 3.57
N TRP A 64 3.38 -7.83 4.69
CA TRP A 64 2.76 -6.54 5.01
C TRP A 64 3.22 -5.45 4.03
N MET A 65 2.34 -4.54 3.75
CA MET A 65 2.62 -3.29 3.04
C MET A 65 1.65 -2.20 3.50
N PRO A 66 2.02 -0.91 3.43
CA PRO A 66 1.06 0.16 3.65
C PRO A 66 0.03 0.19 2.50
N PRO A 67 -1.18 0.71 2.73
CA PRO A 67 -2.12 0.94 1.65
C PRO A 67 -1.52 1.96 0.68
N HIS A 68 -1.27 1.54 -0.56
CA HIS A 68 -0.61 2.37 -1.56
C HIS A 68 -1.26 3.76 -1.77
N PRO A 69 -2.61 3.91 -1.82
CA PRO A 69 -3.23 5.21 -1.97
C PRO A 69 -3.04 6.15 -0.77
N SER A 70 -2.69 5.61 0.41
CA SER A 70 -2.43 6.40 1.62
C SER A 70 -0.95 6.72 1.85
N LEU A 71 -0.06 6.29 0.95
CA LEU A 71 1.39 6.44 1.09
C LEU A 71 1.89 7.67 0.34
N TYR A 72 2.61 8.53 1.07
CA TYR A 72 3.28 9.72 0.55
C TYR A 72 4.77 9.60 0.78
N LEU A 73 5.57 9.72 -0.27
CA LEU A 73 7.02 9.58 -0.24
C LEU A 73 7.71 10.88 -0.66
N ARG A 74 8.89 11.16 -0.10
CA ARG A 74 9.75 12.21 -0.63
C ARG A 74 10.16 11.85 -2.06
N ARG A 75 10.29 12.85 -2.91
CA ARG A 75 10.74 12.66 -4.30
C ARG A 75 12.11 11.97 -4.36
N ALA A 76 12.99 12.29 -3.43
CA ALA A 76 14.31 11.69 -3.32
C ALA A 76 14.29 10.15 -3.23
N VAL A 77 13.21 9.55 -2.69
CA VAL A 77 13.05 8.07 -2.68
C VAL A 77 12.96 7.55 -4.10
N PHE A 78 12.16 8.19 -4.95
CA PHE A 78 12.02 7.81 -6.36
C PHE A 78 13.31 8.07 -7.15
N ASP A 79 13.96 9.21 -6.90
CA ASP A 79 15.21 9.58 -7.58
C ASP A 79 16.32 8.56 -7.25
N ARG A 80 16.38 8.08 -6.01
CA ARG A 80 17.40 7.14 -5.54
C ARG A 80 17.09 5.67 -5.86
N TRP A 81 15.84 5.25 -5.71
CA TRP A 81 15.45 3.84 -5.77
C TRP A 81 14.63 3.49 -7.02
N GLY A 82 14.38 4.46 -7.89
CA GLY A 82 13.68 4.30 -9.15
C GLY A 82 12.15 4.33 -9.03
N LEU A 83 11.50 4.51 -10.16
CA LEU A 83 10.06 4.56 -10.31
C LEU A 83 9.43 3.14 -10.28
N TYR A 84 8.13 3.07 -10.55
CA TYR A 84 7.41 1.80 -10.70
C TYR A 84 7.94 1.02 -11.90
N ASP A 85 8.15 -0.29 -11.71
CA ASP A 85 8.57 -1.19 -12.78
C ASP A 85 7.36 -1.56 -13.65
N THR A 86 7.32 -1.01 -14.86
CA THR A 86 6.22 -1.20 -15.82
C THR A 86 6.13 -2.62 -16.39
N SER A 87 7.09 -3.50 -16.09
CA SER A 87 7.00 -4.93 -16.42
C SER A 87 6.01 -5.70 -15.53
N PHE A 88 5.53 -5.07 -14.43
CA PHE A 88 4.43 -5.56 -13.62
C PHE A 88 3.14 -4.88 -14.08
N GLN A 89 2.10 -5.66 -14.34
CA GLN A 89 0.80 -5.15 -14.75
C GLN A 89 -0.13 -4.87 -13.56
N ILE A 90 0.06 -5.60 -12.44
CA ILE A 90 -0.82 -5.54 -11.26
C ILE A 90 -0.04 -5.19 -10.00
N ALA A 91 1.17 -5.71 -9.81
CA ALA A 91 1.93 -5.62 -8.56
C ALA A 91 3.11 -4.62 -8.61
N ALA A 92 3.06 -3.63 -9.51
CA ALA A 92 4.10 -2.61 -9.63
C ALA A 92 4.28 -1.77 -8.34
N ASP A 93 3.16 -1.46 -7.68
CA ASP A 93 3.13 -0.80 -6.38
C ASP A 93 3.80 -1.66 -5.30
N TYR A 94 3.48 -2.94 -5.26
CA TYR A 94 4.06 -3.87 -4.30
C TYR A 94 5.57 -4.06 -4.52
N ASP A 95 6.03 -4.22 -5.78
CA ASP A 95 7.46 -4.28 -6.09
C ASP A 95 8.20 -3.03 -5.61
N ALA A 96 7.64 -1.84 -5.88
CA ALA A 96 8.23 -0.58 -5.45
C ALA A 96 8.32 -0.48 -3.92
N MET A 97 7.25 -0.84 -3.18
CA MET A 97 7.25 -0.85 -1.73
C MET A 97 8.32 -1.78 -1.16
N LEU A 98 8.42 -3.01 -1.68
CA LEU A 98 9.44 -3.95 -1.25
C LEU A 98 10.85 -3.42 -1.52
N ARG A 99 11.09 -2.81 -2.68
CA ARG A 99 12.36 -2.20 -3.05
C ARG A 99 12.74 -1.07 -2.11
N TYR A 100 11.81 -0.15 -1.82
CA TYR A 100 12.08 0.99 -0.95
C TYR A 100 12.31 0.56 0.49
N LEU A 101 11.53 -0.38 1.00
CA LEU A 101 11.60 -0.81 2.40
C LEU A 101 12.73 -1.81 2.65
N ALA A 102 12.88 -2.84 1.81
CA ALA A 102 13.87 -3.89 2.03
C ALA A 102 15.28 -3.48 1.60
N LYS A 103 15.42 -2.82 0.44
CA LYS A 103 16.73 -2.42 -0.09
C LYS A 103 17.07 -0.99 0.26
N GLY A 104 16.08 -0.10 0.22
CA GLY A 104 16.23 1.31 0.52
C GLY A 104 16.30 1.62 2.00
N ASN A 105 15.76 0.74 2.82
CA ASN A 105 15.63 0.94 4.27
C ASN A 105 15.08 2.34 4.62
N ILE A 106 14.10 2.80 3.83
CA ILE A 106 13.48 4.12 4.03
C ILE A 106 12.71 4.16 5.35
N ARG A 107 12.67 5.34 5.95
CA ARG A 107 11.99 5.59 7.23
C ARG A 107 10.57 6.08 6.96
N LEU A 108 9.58 5.31 7.42
CA LEU A 108 8.17 5.66 7.32
C LEU A 108 7.59 6.07 8.66
N ALA A 109 6.84 7.16 8.67
CA ALA A 109 5.96 7.52 9.78
C ALA A 109 4.56 6.98 9.54
N TYR A 110 3.98 6.35 10.55
CA TYR A 110 2.59 5.92 10.54
C TYR A 110 1.72 6.96 11.28
N VAL A 111 0.67 7.42 10.64
CA VAL A 111 -0.37 8.23 11.27
C VAL A 111 -1.61 7.36 11.43
N PRO A 112 -2.07 7.06 12.67
CA PRO A 112 -3.21 6.17 12.92
C PRO A 112 -4.55 6.85 12.59
N GLU A 113 -4.71 7.26 11.36
CA GLU A 113 -5.87 7.96 10.83
C GLU A 113 -6.19 7.45 9.43
N VAL A 114 -7.48 7.38 9.07
CA VAL A 114 -7.90 7.02 7.72
C VAL A 114 -7.57 8.17 6.78
N PHE A 115 -6.66 7.94 5.85
CA PHE A 115 -6.28 8.94 4.86
C PHE A 115 -7.18 8.92 3.64
N VAL A 116 -7.56 7.72 3.22
CA VAL A 116 -8.26 7.51 1.95
C VAL A 116 -9.48 6.63 2.15
N LYS A 117 -10.58 7.02 1.53
CA LYS A 117 -11.75 6.19 1.26
C LYS A 117 -11.69 5.72 -0.19
N MET A 118 -11.50 4.42 -0.38
CA MET A 118 -11.43 3.77 -1.68
C MET A 118 -12.77 3.15 -2.03
N ARG A 119 -13.38 3.57 -3.12
CA ARG A 119 -14.65 3.02 -3.56
C ARG A 119 -14.48 1.58 -4.06
N ILE A 120 -15.37 0.70 -3.63
CA ILE A 120 -15.51 -0.64 -4.17
C ILE A 120 -16.88 -0.69 -4.86
N GLY A 121 -16.86 -0.62 -6.15
CA GLY A 121 -18.06 -0.71 -6.97
C GLY A 121 -17.62 -0.75 -8.43
N GLY A 122 -18.49 -1.22 -9.28
CA GLY A 122 -18.17 -1.50 -10.65
C GLY A 122 -17.60 -2.91 -10.87
N GLU A 123 -17.73 -3.40 -12.06
CA GLU A 123 -17.27 -4.72 -12.50
C GLU A 123 -15.75 -4.87 -12.34
N SER A 124 -15.29 -5.02 -11.12
CA SER A 124 -13.94 -5.57 -10.94
C SER A 124 -14.00 -7.00 -11.44
N ASN A 125 -13.71 -7.19 -12.72
CA ASN A 125 -13.47 -8.47 -13.35
C ASN A 125 -12.34 -9.20 -12.61
N ARG A 126 -12.66 -9.78 -11.47
CA ARG A 126 -11.81 -10.70 -10.72
C ARG A 126 -11.88 -12.05 -11.41
N SER A 127 -11.47 -12.09 -12.67
CA SER A 127 -11.31 -13.37 -13.33
C SER A 127 -10.24 -14.18 -12.57
N LEU A 128 -10.43 -15.49 -12.49
CA LEU A 128 -9.42 -16.41 -11.94
C LEU A 128 -8.04 -16.14 -12.55
N ALA A 129 -7.99 -15.80 -13.83
CA ALA A 129 -6.75 -15.45 -14.52
C ALA A 129 -6.05 -14.23 -13.90
N ARG A 130 -6.78 -13.17 -13.52
CA ARG A 130 -6.21 -12.00 -12.84
C ARG A 130 -5.71 -12.31 -11.43
N ILE A 131 -6.40 -13.17 -10.69
CA ILE A 131 -5.97 -13.61 -9.35
C ILE A 131 -4.65 -14.40 -9.46
N ILE A 132 -4.55 -15.31 -10.43
CA ILE A 132 -3.33 -16.08 -10.69
C ILE A 132 -2.20 -15.15 -11.13
N GLN A 133 -2.47 -14.23 -12.06
CA GLN A 133 -1.48 -13.25 -12.51
C GLN A 133 -0.96 -12.42 -11.36
N LYS A 134 -1.86 -11.86 -10.55
CA LYS A 134 -1.50 -11.09 -9.36
C LYS A 134 -0.62 -11.89 -8.41
N SER A 135 -0.96 -13.15 -8.13
CA SER A 135 -0.18 -14.00 -7.23
C SER A 135 1.22 -14.30 -7.80
N ARG A 136 1.33 -14.49 -9.12
CA ARG A 136 2.63 -14.67 -9.80
C ARG A 136 3.48 -13.40 -9.73
N GLU A 137 2.88 -12.25 -9.95
CA GLU A 137 3.58 -10.97 -9.86
C GLU A 137 3.98 -10.64 -8.42
N ASP A 138 3.11 -10.87 -7.44
CA ASP A 138 3.42 -10.72 -6.01
C ASP A 138 4.63 -11.62 -5.63
N TYR A 139 4.64 -12.88 -6.09
CA TYR A 139 5.76 -13.78 -5.86
C TYR A 139 7.06 -13.29 -6.51
N ARG A 140 6.98 -12.85 -7.78
CA ARG A 140 8.11 -12.26 -8.51
C ARG A 140 8.68 -11.04 -7.78
N ALA A 141 7.82 -10.15 -7.26
CA ALA A 141 8.23 -8.98 -6.50
C ALA A 141 8.94 -9.36 -5.18
N ILE A 142 8.39 -10.33 -4.44
CA ILE A 142 9.00 -10.86 -3.21
C ILE A 142 10.40 -11.41 -3.48
N HIS A 143 10.53 -12.25 -4.50
CA HIS A 143 11.80 -12.88 -4.86
C HIS A 143 12.84 -11.87 -5.38
N LYS A 144 12.43 -10.96 -6.29
CA LYS A 144 13.28 -9.89 -6.86
C LYS A 144 13.87 -8.98 -5.78
N ASN A 145 13.11 -8.73 -4.71
CA ASN A 145 13.54 -7.84 -3.63
C ASN A 145 14.16 -8.57 -2.43
N GLY A 146 14.26 -9.89 -2.47
CA GLY A 146 14.91 -10.68 -1.42
C GLY A 146 14.16 -10.70 -0.08
N VAL A 147 12.84 -10.47 -0.10
CA VAL A 147 12.03 -10.34 1.13
C VAL A 147 11.57 -11.69 1.66
N GLY A 148 11.60 -12.74 0.84
CA GLY A 148 11.15 -14.07 1.22
C GLY A 148 10.77 -14.93 0.02
N GLY A 149 9.77 -15.80 0.21
CA GLY A 149 9.33 -16.77 -0.79
C GLY A 149 7.84 -17.08 -0.72
N ILE A 150 7.49 -18.34 -0.99
CA ILE A 150 6.09 -18.82 -0.97
C ILE A 150 5.41 -18.59 0.39
N GLY A 151 6.13 -18.74 1.50
CA GLY A 151 5.60 -18.48 2.85
C GLY A 151 5.17 -17.01 3.03
N THR A 152 5.95 -16.06 2.53
CA THR A 152 5.61 -14.64 2.52
C THR A 152 4.35 -14.36 1.69
N LEU A 153 4.24 -14.98 0.51
CA LEU A 153 3.06 -14.87 -0.35
C LEU A 153 1.81 -15.43 0.33
N ALA A 154 1.92 -16.61 0.94
CA ALA A 154 0.81 -17.23 1.67
C ALA A 154 0.36 -16.34 2.85
N SER A 155 1.28 -15.84 3.66
CA SER A 155 1.01 -14.93 4.77
C SER A 155 0.33 -13.64 4.29
N LYS A 156 0.82 -13.03 3.19
CA LYS A 156 0.20 -11.85 2.57
C LYS A 156 -1.26 -12.08 2.20
N ASN A 157 -1.56 -13.24 1.61
CA ASN A 157 -2.93 -13.56 1.19
C ASN A 157 -3.85 -13.85 2.39
N LEU A 158 -3.36 -14.56 3.40
CA LEU A 158 -4.11 -14.84 4.63
C LEU A 158 -4.39 -13.60 5.47
N SER A 159 -3.44 -12.65 5.55
CA SER A 159 -3.62 -11.42 6.31
C SER A 159 -4.78 -10.56 5.81
N LYS A 160 -5.12 -10.67 4.52
CA LYS A 160 -6.25 -9.93 3.93
C LYS A 160 -7.61 -10.42 4.45
N ILE A 161 -7.72 -11.69 4.86
CA ILE A 161 -8.96 -12.26 5.39
C ILE A 161 -9.34 -11.54 6.69
N ARG A 162 -8.36 -11.23 7.54
CA ARG A 162 -8.58 -10.52 8.81
C ARG A 162 -9.09 -9.08 8.66
N GLN A 163 -9.00 -8.50 7.47
CA GLN A 163 -9.49 -7.13 7.22
C GLN A 163 -11.01 -7.06 6.98
N PHE A 164 -11.67 -8.22 6.87
CA PHE A 164 -13.12 -8.31 6.70
C PHE A 164 -13.87 -8.52 8.02
N PHE A 165 -13.13 -8.76 9.11
CA PHE A 165 -13.65 -8.92 10.47
C PHE A 165 -13.01 -7.87 11.39
#